data_446f34352d3c427aa5719c4390947f09
#
_entry.id   446f34352d3c427aa5719c4390947f09
#
_cell.length_a   1.000
_cell.length_b   1.000
_cell.length_c   1.000
_cell.angle_alpha   90.00
_cell.angle_beta   90.00
_cell.angle_gamma   90.00
#
_symmetry.space_group_name_H-M   'P 1'
#
loop_
_entity.id
_entity.type
_entity.pdbx_description
1 polymer ?
#
loop_
_entity_poly.entity_id
_entity_poly.type
_entity_poly.pdbx_seq_one_letter_code
_entity_poly.pdbx_strand_id
1 'polypeptide(L)'
;PEQDLGSSVLGFMTQYNQSFYGVEQYYNSLLAGIPQKYWIPFDPNRVYELPDIPSGASLVLTIDREIQAMVENTIDEAKEKYDASSATVIVMEPKTGEILAMASTPRLNLNEYWLFDELYPTPKNADDPPVPYNRAISQSFEPGSVFKIFTMAAALDNGTVERDTIFFDPGYYKVGGITIN
;
A
#
# COMPACT_ATOMS: atom_id res chain seq x y z
N PRO A 1 17.56 -2.60 -4.48
CA PRO A 1 16.13 -2.80 -4.72
C PRO A 1 15.85 -3.34 -6.12
N GLU A 2 14.75 -4.05 -6.27
CA GLU A 2 14.31 -4.59 -7.56
C GLU A 2 13.42 -3.55 -8.27
N GLN A 3 13.98 -2.40 -8.57
CA GLN A 3 13.30 -1.28 -9.19
C GLN A 3 12.09 -0.82 -8.37
N ASP A 4 10.86 -1.02 -8.87
CA ASP A 4 9.60 -0.59 -8.26
C ASP A 4 8.83 -1.71 -7.56
N LEU A 5 9.35 -2.96 -7.57
CA LEU A 5 8.69 -4.10 -6.95
C LEU A 5 8.43 -3.86 -5.46
N GLY A 6 7.16 -3.92 -5.07
CA GLY A 6 6.72 -3.69 -3.69
C GLY A 6 6.89 -2.27 -3.18
N SER A 7 7.26 -1.31 -4.05
CA SER A 7 7.56 0.05 -3.62
C SER A 7 6.44 0.69 -2.81
N SER A 8 5.18 0.47 -3.18
CA SER A 8 4.01 1.01 -2.48
C SER A 8 3.92 0.55 -1.01
N VAL A 9 4.48 -0.62 -0.69
CA VAL A 9 4.48 -1.19 0.66
C VAL A 9 5.77 -0.86 1.40
N LEU A 10 6.90 -0.98 0.71
CA LEU A 10 8.22 -0.88 1.34
C LEU A 10 8.55 0.56 1.77
N GLY A 11 8.30 1.53 0.91
CA GLY A 11 8.83 2.88 1.09
C GLY A 11 10.30 2.96 0.66
N PHE A 12 10.96 4.05 1.01
CA PHE A 12 12.36 4.25 0.65
C PHE A 12 13.14 5.03 1.71
N MET A 13 14.45 4.90 1.64
CA MET A 13 15.39 5.65 2.46
C MET A 13 16.31 6.47 1.58
N THR A 14 16.53 7.73 1.97
CA THR A 14 17.44 8.63 1.28
C THR A 14 18.90 8.40 1.70
N GLN A 15 19.83 8.95 0.95
CA GLN A 15 21.27 8.96 1.29
C GLN A 15 21.59 9.65 2.64
N TYR A 16 20.64 10.41 3.19
CA TYR A 16 20.77 11.08 4.50
C TYR A 16 20.18 10.27 5.65
N ASN A 17 19.91 8.99 5.45
CA ASN A 17 19.29 8.08 6.41
C ASN A 17 17.89 8.55 6.88
N GLN A 18 17.14 9.21 6.00
CA GLN A 18 15.75 9.57 6.24
C GLN A 18 14.85 8.58 5.50
N SER A 19 13.96 7.95 6.22
CA SER A 19 12.99 7.00 5.68
C SER A 19 11.67 7.69 5.36
N PHE A 20 11.11 7.35 4.21
CA PHE A 20 9.86 7.90 3.71
C PHE A 20 8.91 6.79 3.27
N TYR A 21 7.68 6.90 3.72
CA TYR A 21 6.56 6.01 3.39
C TYR A 21 6.75 4.54 3.80
N GLY A 22 5.67 3.79 3.70
CA GLY A 22 5.65 2.35 3.84
C GLY A 22 6.28 1.82 5.13
N VAL A 23 6.80 0.62 5.03
CA VAL A 23 7.44 -0.13 6.12
C VAL A 23 8.71 0.57 6.60
N GLU A 24 9.48 1.15 5.70
CA GLU A 24 10.72 1.87 6.03
C GLU A 24 10.46 3.04 6.97
N GLN A 25 9.45 3.84 6.71
CA GLN A 25 9.11 4.97 7.58
C GLN A 25 8.48 4.52 8.90
N TYR A 26 7.52 3.60 8.82
CA TYR A 26 6.77 3.16 10.00
C TYR A 26 7.66 2.46 11.04
N TYR A 27 8.58 1.61 10.60
CA TYR A 27 9.49 0.87 11.46
C TYR A 27 10.91 1.46 11.51
N ASN A 28 11.10 2.70 11.09
CA ASN A 28 12.43 3.31 11.04
C ASN A 28 13.20 3.21 12.37
N SER A 29 12.52 3.40 13.48
CA SER A 29 13.15 3.29 14.81
C SER A 29 13.72 1.90 15.14
N LEU A 30 13.17 0.85 14.51
CA LEU A 30 13.65 -0.52 14.66
C LEU A 30 14.70 -0.87 13.62
N LEU A 31 14.48 -0.44 12.37
CA LEU A 31 15.33 -0.77 11.22
C LEU A 31 16.65 -0.01 11.24
N ALA A 32 16.63 1.26 11.62
CA ALA A 32 17.83 2.11 11.61
C ALA A 32 18.87 1.73 12.67
N GLY A 33 18.50 0.93 13.67
CA GLY A 33 19.37 0.64 14.80
C GLY A 33 19.69 1.88 15.63
N ILE A 34 20.78 1.84 16.38
CA ILE A 34 21.21 2.96 17.23
C ILE A 34 22.37 3.69 16.55
N PRO A 35 22.20 4.93 16.09
CA PRO A 35 23.28 5.70 15.49
C PRO A 35 24.43 5.88 16.47
N GLN A 36 25.62 5.52 16.06
CA GLN A 36 26.84 5.70 16.87
C GLN A 36 27.86 6.50 16.05
N LYS A 37 28.65 7.30 16.77
CA LYS A 37 29.75 8.05 16.15
C LYS A 37 31.07 7.38 16.54
N TYR A 38 31.82 6.98 15.53
CA TYR A 38 33.13 6.38 15.70
C TYR A 38 34.22 7.24 15.04
N TRP A 39 35.41 7.22 15.64
CA TRP A 39 36.60 7.73 14.98
C TRP A 39 37.19 6.61 14.12
N ILE A 40 37.23 6.84 12.83
CA ILE A 40 37.79 5.89 11.87
C ILE A 40 39.29 6.21 11.72
N PRO A 41 40.20 5.24 11.95
CA PRO A 41 41.61 5.42 11.65
C PRO A 41 41.84 5.78 10.19
N PHE A 42 42.69 6.75 9.90
CA PHE A 42 43.03 7.14 8.52
C PHE A 42 43.95 6.09 7.83
N ASP A 43 44.51 5.17 8.59
CA ASP A 43 45.38 4.10 8.12
C ASP A 43 44.53 2.88 7.65
N PRO A 44 44.57 2.53 6.34
CA PRO A 44 43.84 1.38 5.80
C PRO A 44 44.21 0.04 6.47
N ASN A 45 45.41 -0.08 7.04
CA ASN A 45 45.86 -1.30 7.71
C ASN A 45 45.20 -1.50 9.07
N ARG A 46 44.49 -0.49 9.61
CA ARG A 46 43.82 -0.54 10.90
C ARG A 46 42.30 -0.71 10.77
N VAL A 47 41.80 -1.15 9.62
CA VAL A 47 40.36 -1.41 9.38
C VAL A 47 39.79 -2.44 10.35
N TYR A 48 40.61 -3.37 10.83
CA TYR A 48 40.22 -4.38 11.85
C TYR A 48 39.93 -3.76 13.24
N GLU A 49 40.31 -2.51 13.46
CA GLU A 49 40.02 -1.79 14.72
C GLU A 49 38.61 -1.11 14.67
N LEU A 50 37.92 -1.19 13.55
CA LEU A 50 36.55 -0.65 13.48
C LEU A 50 35.66 -1.47 14.43
N PRO A 51 34.87 -0.81 15.26
CA PRO A 51 33.94 -1.51 16.14
C PRO A 51 32.86 -2.21 15.32
N ASP A 52 32.36 -3.32 15.83
CA ASP A 52 31.17 -3.96 15.29
C ASP A 52 29.97 -3.02 15.49
N ILE A 53 29.34 -2.62 14.39
CA ILE A 53 28.20 -1.70 14.41
C ILE A 53 26.94 -2.58 14.52
N PRO A 54 26.19 -2.49 15.64
CA PRO A 54 24.96 -3.24 15.76
C PRO A 54 23.98 -2.90 14.64
N SER A 55 23.58 -3.92 13.90
CA SER A 55 22.54 -3.77 12.87
C SER A 55 21.19 -3.43 13.50
N GLY A 56 20.34 -2.76 12.77
CA GLY A 56 18.93 -2.63 13.12
C GLY A 56 18.20 -3.98 13.05
N ALA A 57 16.96 -3.99 13.45
CA ALA A 57 16.10 -5.17 13.38
C ALA A 57 15.82 -5.56 11.92
N SER A 58 15.53 -6.84 11.69
CA SER A 58 14.99 -7.32 10.41
C SER A 58 13.48 -7.52 10.54
N LEU A 59 12.74 -7.16 9.49
CA LEU A 59 11.31 -7.40 9.40
C LEU A 59 11.03 -8.51 8.40
N VAL A 60 10.13 -9.42 8.75
CA VAL A 60 9.58 -10.42 7.86
C VAL A 60 8.16 -10.00 7.53
N LEU A 61 7.89 -9.75 6.26
CA LEU A 61 6.58 -9.36 5.76
C LEU A 61 5.81 -10.59 5.26
N THR A 62 4.50 -10.48 5.23
CA THR A 62 3.62 -11.50 4.63
C THR A 62 3.55 -11.40 3.11
N ILE A 63 4.13 -10.35 2.53
CA ILE A 63 4.16 -10.14 1.09
C ILE A 63 4.92 -11.28 0.41
N ASP A 64 4.23 -11.97 -0.49
CA ASP A 64 4.83 -12.95 -1.37
C ASP A 64 5.38 -12.24 -2.61
N ARG A 65 6.68 -12.42 -2.86
CA ARG A 65 7.38 -11.72 -3.94
C ARG A 65 6.83 -12.07 -5.33
N GLU A 66 6.45 -13.32 -5.56
CA GLU A 66 5.96 -13.76 -6.87
C GLU A 66 4.55 -13.26 -7.11
N ILE A 67 3.69 -13.33 -6.08
CA ILE A 67 2.33 -12.79 -6.17
C ILE A 67 2.37 -11.28 -6.33
N GLN A 68 3.24 -10.57 -5.61
CA GLN A 68 3.42 -9.12 -5.75
C GLN A 68 3.81 -8.75 -7.19
N ALA A 69 4.82 -9.40 -7.75
CA ALA A 69 5.26 -9.15 -9.12
C ALA A 69 4.16 -9.44 -10.16
N MET A 70 3.43 -10.53 -9.98
CA MET A 70 2.30 -10.86 -10.86
C MET A 70 1.21 -9.79 -10.82
N VAL A 71 0.86 -9.33 -9.63
CA VAL A 71 -0.17 -8.30 -9.42
C VAL A 71 0.26 -6.98 -10.04
N GLU A 72 1.51 -6.57 -9.85
CA GLU A 72 2.05 -5.33 -10.40
C GLU A 72 2.04 -5.33 -11.93
N ASN A 73 2.48 -6.41 -12.55
CA ASN A 73 2.39 -6.55 -14.01
C ASN A 73 0.93 -6.50 -14.49
N THR A 74 0.03 -7.16 -13.78
CA THR A 74 -1.39 -7.20 -14.14
C THR A 74 -2.04 -5.81 -14.09
N ILE A 75 -1.74 -5.01 -13.06
CA ILE A 75 -2.32 -3.66 -12.95
C ILE A 75 -1.73 -2.69 -13.97
N ASP A 76 -0.47 -2.88 -14.38
CA ASP A 76 0.15 -2.08 -15.43
C ASP A 76 -0.49 -2.37 -16.79
N GLU A 77 -0.64 -3.65 -17.14
CA GLU A 77 -1.35 -4.07 -18.35
C GLU A 77 -2.80 -3.58 -18.35
N ALA A 78 -3.49 -3.68 -17.21
CA ALA A 78 -4.87 -3.22 -17.09
C ALA A 78 -4.97 -1.70 -17.25
N LYS A 79 -4.05 -0.96 -16.63
CA LYS A 79 -4.00 0.50 -16.75
C LYS A 79 -3.82 0.95 -18.19
N GLU A 80 -2.88 0.33 -18.91
CA GLU A 80 -2.64 0.61 -20.34
C GLU A 80 -3.84 0.23 -21.19
N LYS A 81 -4.36 -0.99 -21.01
CA LYS A 81 -5.46 -1.52 -21.82
C LYS A 81 -6.76 -0.71 -21.68
N TYR A 82 -7.05 -0.20 -20.49
CA TYR A 82 -8.30 0.49 -20.19
C TYR A 82 -8.14 2.00 -20.10
N ASP A 83 -6.96 2.54 -20.36
CA ASP A 83 -6.63 3.97 -20.22
C ASP A 83 -7.01 4.50 -18.82
N ALA A 84 -6.79 3.68 -17.79
CA ALA A 84 -7.15 4.03 -16.44
C ALA A 84 -6.12 5.01 -15.83
N SER A 85 -6.59 6.00 -15.08
CA SER A 85 -5.70 6.95 -14.39
C SER A 85 -4.86 6.26 -13.29
N SER A 86 -5.42 5.24 -12.65
CA SER A 86 -4.75 4.44 -11.62
C SER A 86 -5.40 3.07 -11.49
N ALA A 87 -4.65 2.13 -10.93
CA ALA A 87 -5.15 0.81 -10.55
C ALA A 87 -4.58 0.43 -9.18
N THR A 88 -5.35 -0.34 -8.42
CA THR A 88 -4.95 -0.82 -7.09
C THR A 88 -5.48 -2.23 -6.89
N VAL A 89 -4.63 -3.12 -6.38
CA VAL A 89 -5.00 -4.50 -6.05
C VAL A 89 -4.40 -4.88 -4.70
N ILE A 90 -5.21 -5.57 -3.90
CA ILE A 90 -4.78 -6.22 -2.66
C ILE A 90 -5.12 -7.71 -2.79
N VAL A 91 -4.16 -8.56 -2.48
CA VAL A 91 -4.35 -10.01 -2.36
C VAL A 91 -4.17 -10.41 -0.90
N MET A 92 -5.17 -11.06 -0.35
CA MET A 92 -5.20 -11.43 1.06
C MET A 92 -5.56 -12.92 1.20
N GLU A 93 -4.89 -13.61 2.11
CA GLU A 93 -5.30 -14.94 2.55
C GLU A 93 -6.52 -14.82 3.49
N PRO A 94 -7.70 -15.31 3.08
CA PRO A 94 -8.93 -15.04 3.82
C PRO A 94 -9.00 -15.72 5.19
N LYS A 95 -8.22 -16.77 5.43
CA LYS A 95 -8.22 -17.51 6.70
C LYS A 95 -7.36 -16.86 7.77
N THR A 96 -6.25 -16.23 7.37
CA THR A 96 -5.28 -15.65 8.30
C THR A 96 -5.36 -14.11 8.32
N GLY A 97 -5.84 -13.50 7.25
CA GLY A 97 -5.83 -12.06 7.05
C GLY A 97 -4.48 -11.52 6.57
N GLU A 98 -3.53 -12.39 6.26
CA GLU A 98 -2.22 -11.99 5.74
C GLU A 98 -2.35 -11.36 4.36
N ILE A 99 -1.71 -10.20 4.19
CA ILE A 99 -1.63 -9.54 2.89
C ILE A 99 -0.46 -10.14 2.12
N LEU A 100 -0.78 -10.84 1.05
CA LEU A 100 0.20 -11.50 0.18
C LEU A 100 0.73 -10.59 -0.92
N ALA A 101 -0.08 -9.62 -1.36
CA ALA A 101 0.34 -8.57 -2.27
C ALA A 101 -0.50 -7.31 -2.05
N MET A 102 0.12 -6.15 -2.24
CA MET A 102 -0.54 -4.85 -2.24
C MET A 102 0.18 -3.95 -3.23
N ALA A 103 -0.48 -3.64 -4.33
CA ALA A 103 0.09 -2.85 -5.41
C ALA A 103 -0.85 -1.73 -5.84
N SER A 104 -0.28 -0.60 -6.21
CA SER A 104 -1.01 0.53 -6.79
C SER A 104 -0.16 1.23 -7.84
N THR A 105 -0.80 1.93 -8.78
CA THR A 105 -0.10 2.76 -9.77
C THR A 105 -0.37 4.25 -9.52
N PRO A 106 0.58 5.15 -9.82
CA PRO A 106 1.96 4.91 -10.24
C PRO A 106 2.81 4.27 -9.13
N ARG A 107 3.95 3.70 -9.50
CA ARG A 107 4.95 3.16 -8.56
C ARG A 107 6.28 3.86 -8.74
N LEU A 108 6.97 4.09 -7.63
CA LEU A 108 8.30 4.69 -7.61
C LEU A 108 9.37 3.61 -7.80
N ASN A 109 10.28 3.81 -8.75
CA ASN A 109 11.52 3.04 -8.79
C ASN A 109 12.38 3.42 -7.57
N LEU A 110 12.57 2.50 -6.64
CA LEU A 110 13.28 2.76 -5.39
C LEU A 110 14.78 3.06 -5.60
N ASN A 111 15.33 2.71 -6.76
CA ASN A 111 16.68 3.10 -7.15
C ASN A 111 16.77 4.55 -7.63
N GLU A 112 15.63 5.18 -7.91
CA GLU A 112 15.52 6.54 -8.46
C GLU A 112 14.55 7.38 -7.62
N TYR A 113 14.65 7.25 -6.29
CA TYR A 113 13.73 7.89 -5.34
C TYR A 113 13.65 9.43 -5.49
N TRP A 114 14.64 10.05 -6.11
CA TRP A 114 14.64 11.50 -6.40
C TRP A 114 13.61 11.93 -7.44
N LEU A 115 13.02 10.96 -8.20
CA LEU A 115 11.90 11.20 -9.11
C LEU A 115 10.54 11.24 -8.41
N PHE A 116 10.55 11.18 -7.07
CA PHE A 116 9.32 11.15 -6.27
C PHE A 116 8.35 12.29 -6.63
N ASP A 117 8.83 13.54 -6.70
CA ASP A 117 7.98 14.70 -6.95
C ASP A 117 7.38 14.73 -8.37
N GLU A 118 7.95 13.99 -9.32
CA GLU A 118 7.40 13.84 -10.66
C GLU A 118 6.19 12.90 -10.67
N LEU A 119 6.27 11.80 -9.90
CA LEU A 119 5.21 10.78 -9.80
C LEU A 119 4.10 11.20 -8.82
N TYR A 120 4.46 11.91 -7.79
CA TYR A 120 3.56 12.34 -6.70
C TYR A 120 3.62 13.86 -6.53
N PRO A 121 3.21 14.63 -7.55
CA PRO A 121 3.31 16.07 -7.51
C PRO A 121 2.42 16.65 -6.39
N THR A 122 2.92 17.70 -5.76
CA THR A 122 2.13 18.48 -4.82
C THR A 122 0.94 19.10 -5.55
N PRO A 123 -0.28 19.01 -5.00
CA PRO A 123 -1.45 19.62 -5.59
C PRO A 123 -1.25 21.11 -5.86
N LYS A 124 -1.65 21.57 -7.05
CA LYS A 124 -1.53 22.99 -7.43
C LYS A 124 -2.56 23.86 -6.73
N ASN A 125 -3.73 23.30 -6.42
CA ASN A 125 -4.79 23.97 -5.69
C ASN A 125 -5.06 23.23 -4.38
N ALA A 126 -5.53 23.96 -3.38
CA ALA A 126 -5.83 23.36 -2.05
C ALA A 126 -6.96 22.30 -2.10
N ASP A 127 -7.83 22.39 -3.12
CA ASP A 127 -8.95 21.48 -3.30
C ASP A 127 -8.60 20.23 -4.13
N ASP A 128 -7.43 20.21 -4.77
CA ASP A 128 -6.99 19.07 -5.55
C ASP A 128 -6.48 17.97 -4.60
N PRO A 129 -6.96 16.73 -4.71
CA PRO A 129 -6.48 15.65 -3.87
C PRO A 129 -5.02 15.30 -4.23
N PRO A 130 -4.15 15.07 -3.25
CA PRO A 130 -2.79 14.62 -3.51
C PRO A 130 -2.80 13.22 -4.14
N VAL A 131 -1.80 12.92 -4.96
CA VAL A 131 -1.56 11.55 -5.44
C VAL A 131 -0.96 10.76 -4.28
N PRO A 132 -1.66 9.77 -3.71
CA PRO A 132 -1.14 9.05 -2.56
C PRO A 132 -0.06 8.04 -2.98
N TYR A 133 0.98 7.91 -2.17
CA TYR A 133 2.05 6.95 -2.40
C TYR A 133 1.54 5.49 -2.42
N ASN A 134 0.66 5.16 -1.52
CA ASN A 134 -0.05 3.88 -1.52
C ASN A 134 -1.56 4.13 -1.52
N ARG A 135 -2.19 3.97 -2.68
CA ARG A 135 -3.62 4.21 -2.86
C ARG A 135 -4.48 3.24 -2.07
N ALA A 136 -4.00 2.02 -1.84
CA ALA A 136 -4.76 0.98 -1.15
C ALA A 136 -5.14 1.39 0.29
N ILE A 137 -4.31 2.20 0.94
CA ILE A 137 -4.49 2.60 2.35
C ILE A 137 -4.74 4.10 2.53
N SER A 138 -4.55 4.90 1.49
CA SER A 138 -4.60 6.37 1.60
C SER A 138 -5.67 7.03 0.74
N GLN A 139 -6.33 6.29 -0.14
CA GLN A 139 -7.35 6.83 -1.03
C GLN A 139 -8.74 6.30 -0.69
N SER A 140 -9.65 7.20 -0.38
CA SER A 140 -11.08 6.88 -0.28
C SER A 140 -11.71 6.79 -1.66
N PHE A 141 -12.72 5.95 -1.80
CA PHE A 141 -13.52 5.83 -3.01
C PHE A 141 -14.98 5.50 -2.66
N GLU A 142 -15.89 5.77 -3.58
CA GLU A 142 -17.29 5.40 -3.45
C GLU A 142 -17.48 3.92 -3.86
N PRO A 143 -17.74 3.01 -2.91
CA PRO A 143 -17.73 1.57 -3.20
C PRO A 143 -18.92 1.11 -4.04
N GLY A 144 -20.01 1.89 -4.08
CA GLY A 144 -21.21 1.52 -4.81
C GLY A 144 -21.76 0.14 -4.43
N SER A 145 -22.19 -0.66 -5.44
CA SER A 145 -22.77 -2.00 -5.22
C SER A 145 -21.81 -3.00 -4.53
N VAL A 146 -20.50 -2.73 -4.53
CA VAL A 146 -19.54 -3.60 -3.82
C VAL A 146 -19.80 -3.59 -2.31
N PHE A 147 -20.33 -2.48 -1.76
CA PHE A 147 -20.68 -2.37 -0.35
C PHE A 147 -21.83 -3.31 0.06
N LYS A 148 -22.63 -3.80 -0.88
CA LYS A 148 -23.72 -4.74 -0.61
C LYS A 148 -23.24 -6.05 0.01
N ILE A 149 -21.99 -6.45 -0.23
CA ILE A 149 -21.37 -7.62 0.40
C ILE A 149 -21.36 -7.44 1.93
N PHE A 150 -20.95 -6.28 2.41
CA PHE A 150 -20.92 -5.97 3.85
C PHE A 150 -22.33 -5.90 4.44
N THR A 151 -23.27 -5.30 3.71
CA THR A 151 -24.68 -5.24 4.14
C THR A 151 -25.27 -6.64 4.29
N MET A 152 -25.02 -7.52 3.32
CA MET A 152 -25.52 -8.89 3.38
C MET A 152 -24.83 -9.69 4.49
N ALA A 153 -23.51 -9.56 4.64
CA ALA A 153 -22.78 -10.22 5.71
C ALA A 153 -23.33 -9.83 7.10
N ALA A 154 -23.53 -8.53 7.33
CA ALA A 154 -24.11 -8.04 8.58
C ALA A 154 -25.55 -8.54 8.81
N ALA A 155 -26.37 -8.59 7.77
CA ALA A 155 -27.74 -9.08 7.87
C ALA A 155 -27.81 -10.57 8.21
N LEU A 156 -26.91 -11.39 7.66
CA LEU A 156 -26.77 -12.80 7.99
C LEU A 156 -26.25 -13.02 9.41
N ASP A 157 -25.23 -12.27 9.81
CA ASP A 157 -24.60 -12.36 11.13
C ASP A 157 -25.57 -11.98 12.26
N ASN A 158 -26.39 -10.96 12.04
CA ASN A 158 -27.44 -10.54 12.98
C ASN A 158 -28.71 -11.40 12.94
N GLY A 159 -28.81 -12.39 12.06
CA GLY A 159 -30.00 -13.21 11.89
C GLY A 159 -31.22 -12.44 11.35
N THR A 160 -31.02 -11.27 10.74
CA THR A 160 -32.13 -10.49 10.14
C THR A 160 -32.61 -11.14 8.86
N VAL A 161 -31.74 -11.85 8.17
CA VAL A 161 -32.04 -12.68 7.01
C VAL A 161 -31.35 -14.02 7.12
N GLU A 162 -31.90 -15.03 6.47
CA GLU A 162 -31.30 -16.35 6.29
C GLU A 162 -30.97 -16.55 4.81
N ARG A 163 -30.18 -17.61 4.49
CA ARG A 163 -29.79 -17.92 3.11
C ARG A 163 -30.95 -17.98 2.13
N ASP A 164 -32.09 -18.48 2.59
CA ASP A 164 -33.26 -18.76 1.78
C ASP A 164 -34.36 -17.71 1.96
N THR A 165 -34.07 -16.60 2.65
CA THR A 165 -35.01 -15.50 2.83
C THR A 165 -35.42 -14.92 1.48
N ILE A 166 -36.71 -14.97 1.20
CA ILE A 166 -37.29 -14.41 -0.02
C ILE A 166 -37.92 -13.06 0.32
N PHE A 167 -37.67 -12.07 -0.48
CA PHE A 167 -38.34 -10.77 -0.41
C PHE A 167 -38.87 -10.35 -1.77
N PHE A 168 -39.90 -9.54 -1.73
CA PHE A 168 -40.51 -8.99 -2.94
C PHE A 168 -39.84 -7.64 -3.27
N ASP A 169 -39.28 -7.54 -4.48
CA ASP A 169 -38.76 -6.28 -5.03
C ASP A 169 -39.85 -5.67 -5.95
N PRO A 170 -40.44 -4.55 -5.58
CA PRO A 170 -41.44 -3.87 -6.42
C PRO A 170 -40.84 -3.08 -7.58
N GLY A 171 -39.52 -3.10 -7.74
CA GLY A 171 -38.79 -2.30 -8.75
C GLY A 171 -38.64 -0.82 -8.40
N TYR A 172 -39.13 -0.39 -7.25
CA TYR A 172 -38.93 0.98 -6.76
C TYR A 172 -38.89 1.01 -5.23
N TYR A 173 -38.19 1.99 -4.70
CA TYR A 173 -38.15 2.23 -3.25
C TYR A 173 -38.33 3.71 -2.93
N LYS A 174 -39.14 4.03 -1.89
CA LYS A 174 -39.37 5.39 -1.43
C LYS A 174 -38.65 5.65 -0.12
N VAL A 175 -37.73 6.60 -0.11
CA VAL A 175 -36.99 7.03 1.08
C VAL A 175 -37.01 8.54 1.15
N GLY A 176 -37.43 9.11 2.28
CA GLY A 176 -37.41 10.56 2.49
C GLY A 176 -38.15 11.39 1.42
N GLY A 177 -39.20 10.83 0.80
CA GLY A 177 -39.94 11.49 -0.28
C GLY A 177 -39.34 11.33 -1.68
N ILE A 178 -38.20 10.69 -1.82
CA ILE A 178 -37.54 10.41 -3.11
C ILE A 178 -37.86 8.97 -3.53
N THR A 179 -38.23 8.78 -4.79
CA THR A 179 -38.41 7.46 -5.39
C THR A 179 -37.13 7.05 -6.09
N ILE A 180 -36.57 5.89 -5.74
CA ILE A 180 -35.42 5.25 -6.35
C ILE A 180 -35.98 4.08 -7.18
N ASN A 181 -35.69 4.06 -8.50
CA ASN A 181 -36.09 3.00 -9.43
C ASN A 181 -34.91 2.08 -9.72
#